data_c20761405bf409137b2e5f358cf677fd
#
_entry.id   c20761405bf409137b2e5f358cf677fd
#
_cell.length_a   1.000
_cell.length_b   1.000
_cell.length_c   1.000
_cell.angle_alpha   90.00
_cell.angle_beta   90.00
_cell.angle_gamma   90.00
#
_symmetry.space_group_name_H-M   'P 1'
#
loop_
_entity.id
_entity.type
_entity.pdbx_description
1 polymer ?
#
loop_
_entity_poly.entity_id
_entity_poly.type
_entity_poly.pdbx_seq_one_letter_code
_entity_poly.pdbx_strand_id
1 'polypeptide(L)'
;RIFGMSAGTAVAVINYILQIFTPVESLGMEIQTIQSAIAGVHRINEFFGLEELPKKNEQTEKTDNTEKTDNTEKTDKFEQKEQMKQSEQTGKNILVKFSDVTFAYDDRNVFENLSFQVNEGEQVTLSGRTGAGKSTIFKLLLGLYTPKEGKVMIDGKAADAITDSEKRKLFGYVEQSFHMVPGTVKDQITLYDEMITMEDVREAAEVAGLYEAISHLEKGYDTVCTQGIFSQGQWQLLSIARAAVAKPKLLLLDEITANLDAQTEKEVLQALKRVSTGRTVISISHRVNAETGRLIKIG
;
A
#
# COMPACT_ATOMS: atom_id res chain seq x y z
N ARG A 1 13.27 -47.56 33.68
CA ARG A 1 12.37 -48.23 32.73
C ARG A 1 11.07 -47.41 32.65
N ILE A 2 10.85 -46.75 31.58
CA ILE A 2 9.58 -46.05 31.29
C ILE A 2 8.72 -47.05 30.52
N PHE A 3 7.55 -47.40 31.01
CA PHE A 3 6.63 -48.40 30.45
C PHE A 3 7.19 -49.80 30.18
N GLY A 4 8.16 -50.26 30.98
CA GLY A 4 8.75 -51.62 30.86
C GLY A 4 9.63 -51.84 29.59
N MET A 5 9.85 -50.80 28.80
CA MET A 5 10.67 -50.85 27.56
C MET A 5 12.16 -50.56 27.85
N SER A 6 13.07 -51.14 27.03
CA SER A 6 14.48 -50.73 27.05
C SER A 6 14.64 -49.35 26.44
N ALA A 7 15.72 -48.64 26.82
CA ALA A 7 15.99 -47.31 26.25
C ALA A 7 16.09 -47.34 24.72
N GLY A 8 16.64 -48.40 24.11
CA GLY A 8 16.73 -48.57 22.66
C GLY A 8 15.34 -48.74 22.01
N THR A 9 14.43 -49.47 22.65
CA THR A 9 13.06 -49.63 22.14
C THR A 9 12.29 -48.32 22.22
N ALA A 10 12.47 -47.52 23.27
CA ALA A 10 11.83 -46.22 23.40
C ALA A 10 12.28 -45.23 22.29
N VAL A 11 13.59 -45.19 22.01
CA VAL A 11 14.15 -44.37 20.93
C VAL A 11 13.64 -44.83 19.56
N ALA A 12 13.54 -46.15 19.30
CA ALA A 12 12.99 -46.67 18.06
C ALA A 12 11.52 -46.27 17.88
N VAL A 13 10.70 -46.35 18.91
CA VAL A 13 9.27 -45.94 18.85
C VAL A 13 9.15 -44.45 18.57
N ILE A 14 9.97 -43.59 19.23
CA ILE A 14 9.98 -42.14 18.97
C ILE A 14 10.34 -41.85 17.51
N ASN A 15 11.37 -42.50 16.96
CA ASN A 15 11.75 -42.33 15.55
C ASN A 15 10.68 -42.77 14.59
N TYR A 16 9.97 -43.89 14.86
CA TYR A 16 8.83 -44.31 14.01
C TYR A 16 7.66 -43.31 14.08
N ILE A 17 7.39 -42.76 15.26
CA ILE A 17 6.37 -41.74 15.41
C ILE A 17 6.75 -40.49 14.57
N LEU A 18 7.96 -40.00 14.68
CA LEU A 18 8.48 -38.86 13.92
C LEU A 18 8.43 -39.13 12.40
N GLN A 19 8.77 -40.33 11.94
CA GLN A 19 8.68 -40.70 10.52
C GLN A 19 7.25 -40.70 9.98
N ILE A 20 6.24 -40.92 10.82
CA ILE A 20 4.83 -40.83 10.42
C ILE A 20 4.33 -39.37 10.46
N PHE A 21 4.75 -38.57 11.44
CA PHE A 21 4.29 -37.19 11.58
C PHE A 21 4.91 -36.24 10.56
N THR A 22 6.18 -36.42 10.18
CA THR A 22 6.85 -35.55 9.21
C THR A 22 6.12 -35.50 7.83
N PRO A 23 5.69 -36.62 7.21
CA PRO A 23 4.91 -36.58 5.98
C PRO A 23 3.53 -35.93 6.17
N VAL A 24 2.90 -36.03 7.33
CA VAL A 24 1.60 -35.42 7.61
C VAL A 24 1.73 -33.88 7.69
N GLU A 25 2.81 -33.38 8.31
CA GLU A 25 3.10 -31.95 8.35
C GLU A 25 3.40 -31.38 6.93
N SER A 26 4.16 -32.14 6.11
CA SER A 26 4.43 -31.73 4.73
C SER A 26 3.16 -31.68 3.86
N LEU A 27 2.24 -32.63 4.03
CA LEU A 27 0.94 -32.60 3.39
C LEU A 27 0.11 -31.37 3.76
N GLY A 28 0.18 -30.92 5.01
CA GLY A 28 -0.47 -29.68 5.45
C GLY A 28 0.04 -28.43 4.71
N MET A 29 1.36 -28.34 4.51
CA MET A 29 1.97 -27.25 3.75
C MET A 29 1.65 -27.32 2.25
N GLU A 30 1.63 -28.51 1.67
CA GLU A 30 1.24 -28.71 0.27
C GLU A 30 -0.22 -28.33 0.02
N ILE A 31 -1.13 -28.66 0.93
CA ILE A 31 -2.55 -28.26 0.85
C ILE A 31 -2.68 -26.74 0.90
N GLN A 32 -1.94 -26.03 1.76
CA GLN A 32 -1.92 -24.57 1.80
C GLN A 32 -1.39 -23.98 0.49
N THR A 33 -0.36 -24.57 -0.09
CA THR A 33 0.20 -24.16 -1.39
C THR A 33 -0.81 -24.32 -2.52
N ILE A 34 -1.52 -25.45 -2.53
CA ILE A 34 -2.59 -25.72 -3.51
C ILE A 34 -3.76 -24.74 -3.34
N GLN A 35 -4.19 -24.47 -2.11
CA GLN A 35 -5.25 -23.48 -1.85
C GLN A 35 -4.84 -22.07 -2.30
N SER A 36 -3.60 -21.66 -2.08
CA SER A 36 -3.07 -20.38 -2.55
C SER A 36 -3.01 -20.32 -4.07
N ALA A 37 -2.63 -21.42 -4.73
CA ALA A 37 -2.60 -21.52 -6.19
C ALA A 37 -4.02 -21.45 -6.79
N ILE A 38 -5.00 -22.15 -6.19
CA ILE A 38 -6.41 -22.10 -6.62
C ILE A 38 -6.98 -20.69 -6.48
N ALA A 39 -6.68 -20.00 -5.36
CA ALA A 39 -7.08 -18.61 -5.16
C ALA A 39 -6.44 -17.67 -6.21
N GLY A 40 -5.19 -17.94 -6.60
CA GLY A 40 -4.49 -17.23 -7.67
C GLY A 40 -5.16 -17.44 -9.03
N VAL A 41 -5.49 -18.69 -9.37
CA VAL A 41 -6.20 -19.03 -10.63
C VAL A 41 -7.60 -18.42 -10.65
N HIS A 42 -8.32 -18.40 -9.54
CA HIS A 42 -9.62 -17.74 -9.44
C HIS A 42 -9.53 -16.24 -9.75
N ARG A 43 -8.55 -15.54 -9.19
CA ARG A 43 -8.30 -14.12 -9.46
C ARG A 43 -7.93 -13.86 -10.92
N ILE A 44 -7.13 -14.75 -11.52
CA ILE A 44 -6.75 -14.65 -12.94
C ILE A 44 -7.99 -14.87 -13.83
N ASN A 45 -8.83 -15.86 -13.55
CA ASN A 45 -10.06 -16.10 -14.29
C ASN A 45 -11.08 -14.98 -14.12
N GLU A 46 -11.17 -14.38 -12.93
CA GLU A 46 -11.99 -13.19 -12.67
C GLU A 46 -11.49 -11.99 -13.48
N PHE A 47 -10.17 -11.79 -13.55
CA PHE A 47 -9.55 -10.76 -14.38
C PHE A 47 -9.83 -10.95 -15.88
N PHE A 48 -9.74 -12.18 -16.40
CA PHE A 48 -10.07 -12.48 -17.81
C PHE A 48 -11.58 -12.51 -18.09
N GLY A 49 -12.42 -12.65 -17.07
CA GLY A 49 -13.88 -12.60 -17.17
C GLY A 49 -14.46 -11.18 -17.15
N LEU A 50 -13.64 -10.17 -16.86
CA LEU A 50 -14.04 -8.77 -17.00
C LEU A 50 -14.11 -8.45 -18.50
N GLU A 51 -15.31 -8.16 -19.02
CA GLU A 51 -15.49 -7.64 -20.37
C GLU A 51 -14.70 -6.35 -20.52
N GLU A 52 -13.93 -6.23 -21.62
CA GLU A 52 -13.29 -4.97 -21.99
C GLU A 52 -14.33 -3.85 -22.05
N LEU A 53 -14.18 -2.82 -21.23
CA LEU A 53 -15.01 -1.64 -21.30
C LEU A 53 -14.94 -1.09 -22.74
N PRO A 54 -16.08 -0.80 -23.37
CA PRO A 54 -16.10 -0.34 -24.75
C PRO A 54 -15.28 0.93 -24.87
N LYS A 55 -14.29 0.92 -25.76
CA LYS A 55 -13.49 2.10 -26.15
C LYS A 55 -14.45 3.17 -26.61
N LYS A 56 -14.52 4.29 -25.91
CA LYS A 56 -15.31 5.47 -26.26
C LYS A 56 -14.76 6.02 -27.58
N ASN A 57 -15.45 5.71 -28.67
CA ASN A 57 -15.16 6.31 -29.98
C ASN A 57 -15.44 7.82 -29.90
N GLU A 58 -14.41 8.61 -30.13
CA GLU A 58 -14.56 10.00 -30.51
C GLU A 58 -15.25 10.05 -31.90
N GLN A 59 -16.52 10.38 -31.93
CA GLN A 59 -17.18 10.86 -33.13
C GLN A 59 -17.82 12.21 -32.83
N THR A 60 -17.22 13.18 -33.45
CA THR A 60 -17.74 14.51 -33.73
C THR A 60 -19.10 14.42 -34.37
N GLU A 61 -20.13 14.97 -33.75
CA GLU A 61 -21.31 15.50 -34.53
C GLU A 61 -21.77 16.84 -33.96
N LYS A 62 -21.92 17.74 -34.89
CA LYS A 62 -22.41 19.12 -34.74
C LYS A 62 -23.93 19.14 -34.76
N THR A 63 -24.47 20.22 -34.14
CA THR A 63 -25.81 20.83 -34.32
C THR A 63 -27.00 20.06 -33.72
N ASP A 64 -27.89 20.63 -32.92
CA ASP A 64 -28.64 21.86 -33.00
C ASP A 64 -29.41 22.13 -31.69
N ASN A 65 -29.74 23.38 -31.47
CA ASN A 65 -30.53 23.97 -30.39
C ASN A 65 -31.78 23.21 -29.94
N THR A 66 -32.01 23.15 -28.61
CA THR A 66 -33.22 23.77 -28.03
C THR A 66 -33.10 23.88 -26.49
N GLU A 67 -33.47 25.04 -26.00
CA GLU A 67 -33.58 25.46 -24.60
C GLU A 67 -34.41 24.55 -23.72
N LYS A 68 -33.91 24.34 -22.49
CA LYS A 68 -34.56 24.29 -21.16
C LYS A 68 -33.76 23.35 -20.28
N THR A 69 -33.12 23.76 -19.24
CA THR A 69 -33.51 24.18 -17.91
C THR A 69 -32.27 24.49 -17.08
N ASP A 70 -32.12 25.73 -16.84
CA ASP A 70 -31.23 26.37 -15.90
C ASP A 70 -31.78 26.14 -14.50
N ASN A 71 -31.11 25.31 -13.62
CA ASN A 71 -31.20 25.44 -12.16
C ASN A 71 -30.29 24.50 -11.36
N THR A 72 -29.60 23.52 -11.97
CA THR A 72 -28.76 22.57 -11.18
C THR A 72 -27.29 23.01 -11.09
N GLU A 73 -26.78 23.77 -12.08
CA GLU A 73 -25.39 24.24 -12.09
C GLU A 73 -25.06 25.38 -11.11
N LYS A 74 -26.07 26.07 -10.59
CA LYS A 74 -25.84 27.19 -9.66
C LYS A 74 -25.58 26.71 -8.23
N THR A 75 -26.11 25.58 -7.83
CA THR A 75 -25.93 25.02 -6.48
C THR A 75 -24.52 24.47 -6.29
N ASP A 76 -24.00 23.72 -7.29
CA ASP A 76 -22.65 23.14 -7.20
C ASP A 76 -21.54 24.20 -7.23
N LYS A 77 -21.72 25.30 -7.96
CA LYS A 77 -20.77 26.42 -7.97
C LYS A 77 -20.79 27.26 -6.68
N PHE A 78 -21.93 27.31 -5.98
CA PHE A 78 -22.02 28.01 -4.70
C PHE A 78 -21.38 27.20 -3.58
N GLU A 79 -21.62 25.90 -3.52
CA GLU A 79 -20.99 25.01 -2.53
C GLU A 79 -19.46 24.89 -2.73
N GLN A 80 -18.97 24.86 -3.99
CA GLN A 80 -17.54 24.91 -4.29
C GLN A 80 -16.92 26.25 -3.88
N LYS A 81 -17.62 27.38 -4.00
CA LYS A 81 -17.12 28.70 -3.56
C LYS A 81 -17.13 28.86 -2.04
N GLU A 82 -18.07 28.29 -1.33
CA GLU A 82 -18.09 28.30 0.15
C GLU A 82 -17.03 27.36 0.74
N GLN A 83 -16.80 26.20 0.11
CA GLN A 83 -15.72 25.29 0.51
C GLN A 83 -14.32 25.86 0.24
N MET A 84 -14.14 26.60 -0.87
CA MET A 84 -12.90 27.37 -1.11
C MET A 84 -12.69 28.48 -0.07
N LYS A 85 -13.75 29.19 0.35
CA LYS A 85 -13.66 30.21 1.38
C LYS A 85 -13.37 29.68 2.77
N GLN A 86 -13.79 28.44 3.10
CA GLN A 86 -13.43 27.79 4.36
C GLN A 86 -11.99 27.27 4.38
N SER A 87 -11.40 26.90 3.21
CA SER A 87 -9.99 26.51 3.10
C SER A 87 -9.05 27.72 3.18
N GLU A 88 -9.49 28.89 2.75
CA GLU A 88 -8.70 30.13 2.86
C GLU A 88 -8.53 30.62 4.31
N GLN A 89 -9.38 30.19 5.25
CA GLN A 89 -9.27 30.60 6.66
C GLN A 89 -8.20 29.82 7.46
N THR A 90 -7.70 28.67 6.96
CA THR A 90 -6.66 27.87 7.65
C THR A 90 -5.30 27.85 6.95
N GLY A 91 -5.15 28.43 5.77
CA GLY A 91 -3.86 28.54 5.05
C GLY A 91 -3.20 27.20 4.66
N LYS A 92 -3.91 26.06 4.79
CA LYS A 92 -3.40 24.73 4.44
C LYS A 92 -4.26 24.09 3.37
N ASN A 93 -3.64 23.67 2.27
CA ASN A 93 -4.32 22.93 1.20
C ASN A 93 -4.72 21.53 1.67
N ILE A 94 -5.99 21.13 1.42
CA ILE A 94 -6.45 19.77 1.70
C ILE A 94 -5.93 18.86 0.59
N LEU A 95 -5.09 17.89 0.94
CA LEU A 95 -4.58 16.91 0.00
C LEU A 95 -5.50 15.68 -0.11
N VAL A 96 -6.06 15.20 1.01
CA VAL A 96 -6.96 14.04 1.06
C VAL A 96 -8.24 14.42 1.77
N LYS A 97 -9.40 14.04 1.20
CA LYS A 97 -10.71 14.26 1.80
C LYS A 97 -11.60 13.03 1.59
N PHE A 98 -12.08 12.47 2.70
CA PHE A 98 -13.19 11.51 2.75
C PHE A 98 -14.45 12.26 3.18
N SER A 99 -15.53 12.13 2.43
CA SER A 99 -16.81 12.79 2.70
C SER A 99 -17.91 11.74 2.71
N ASP A 100 -18.43 11.43 3.92
CA ASP A 100 -19.54 10.51 4.18
C ASP A 100 -19.40 9.15 3.47
N VAL A 101 -18.17 8.60 3.48
CA VAL A 101 -17.82 7.41 2.74
C VAL A 101 -18.35 6.17 3.45
N THR A 102 -19.19 5.41 2.74
CA THR A 102 -19.65 4.07 3.12
C THR A 102 -19.06 3.06 2.15
N PHE A 103 -18.45 2.00 2.68
CA PHE A 103 -17.82 0.96 1.87
C PHE A 103 -18.06 -0.44 2.41
N ALA A 104 -18.26 -1.38 1.49
CA ALA A 104 -18.32 -2.82 1.74
C ALA A 104 -17.68 -3.58 0.58
N TYR A 105 -17.06 -4.73 0.88
CA TYR A 105 -16.62 -5.68 -0.15
C TYR A 105 -17.80 -6.48 -0.71
N ASP A 106 -18.70 -6.90 0.17
CA ASP A 106 -19.91 -7.66 -0.13
C ASP A 106 -21.13 -6.94 0.51
N ASP A 107 -22.02 -7.69 1.17
CA ASP A 107 -23.22 -7.12 1.83
C ASP A 107 -22.92 -6.45 3.17
N ARG A 108 -21.79 -6.78 3.80
CA ARG A 108 -21.42 -6.22 5.13
C ARG A 108 -20.54 -5.00 5.00
N ASN A 109 -21.00 -3.86 5.53
CA ASN A 109 -20.22 -2.63 5.53
C ASN A 109 -18.95 -2.77 6.38
N VAL A 110 -17.83 -2.31 5.83
CA VAL A 110 -16.53 -2.19 6.53
C VAL A 110 -16.54 -0.94 7.40
N PHE A 111 -17.07 0.15 6.86
CA PHE A 111 -17.35 1.39 7.60
C PHE A 111 -18.51 2.14 6.92
N GLU A 112 -19.14 3.02 7.70
CA GLU A 112 -20.29 3.83 7.30
C GLU A 112 -20.01 5.31 7.64
N ASN A 113 -20.41 6.21 6.73
CA ASN A 113 -20.32 7.67 6.90
C ASN A 113 -18.93 8.16 7.37
N LEU A 114 -17.86 7.52 6.90
CA LEU A 114 -16.50 7.90 7.27
C LEU A 114 -16.12 9.24 6.64
N SER A 115 -15.84 10.24 7.49
CA SER A 115 -15.44 11.58 7.05
C SER A 115 -14.19 12.03 7.79
N PHE A 116 -13.14 12.40 7.04
CA PHE A 116 -11.94 13.04 7.55
C PHE A 116 -11.19 13.75 6.42
N GLN A 117 -10.24 14.60 6.79
CA GLN A 117 -9.36 15.26 5.83
C GLN A 117 -7.91 15.25 6.32
N VAL A 118 -6.97 15.29 5.37
CA VAL A 118 -5.53 15.42 5.61
C VAL A 118 -5.01 16.57 4.77
N ASN A 119 -4.31 17.51 5.42
CA ASN A 119 -3.74 18.65 4.75
C ASN A 119 -2.37 18.32 4.15
N GLU A 120 -1.93 19.10 3.16
CA GLU A 120 -0.60 18.98 2.59
C GLU A 120 0.48 19.19 3.68
N GLY A 121 1.49 18.32 3.69
CA GLY A 121 2.55 18.31 4.72
C GLY A 121 2.13 17.75 6.08
N GLU A 122 0.88 17.31 6.25
CA GLU A 122 0.39 16.73 7.51
C GLU A 122 0.79 15.25 7.61
N GLN A 123 1.15 14.83 8.84
CA GLN A 123 1.37 13.43 9.17
C GLN A 123 0.20 12.90 10.01
N VAL A 124 -0.39 11.79 9.58
CA VAL A 124 -1.58 11.20 10.18
C VAL A 124 -1.37 9.71 10.39
N THR A 125 -1.81 9.21 11.54
CA THR A 125 -1.84 7.78 11.85
C THR A 125 -3.27 7.27 11.95
N LEU A 126 -3.62 6.28 11.13
CA LEU A 126 -4.89 5.56 11.24
C LEU A 126 -4.78 4.51 12.34
N SER A 127 -5.62 4.61 13.35
CA SER A 127 -5.68 3.71 14.50
C SER A 127 -7.05 3.04 14.57
N GLY A 128 -7.09 1.79 15.03
CA GLY A 128 -8.31 1.01 15.17
C GLY A 128 -8.00 -0.46 15.32
N ARG A 129 -9.01 -1.25 15.69
CA ARG A 129 -8.88 -2.70 15.83
C ARG A 129 -8.47 -3.36 14.51
N THR A 130 -7.86 -4.54 14.59
CA THR A 130 -7.66 -5.39 13.40
C THR A 130 -9.03 -5.64 12.76
N GLY A 131 -9.11 -5.50 11.44
CA GLY A 131 -10.37 -5.63 10.70
C GLY A 131 -11.24 -4.35 10.68
N ALA A 132 -10.85 -3.24 11.31
CA ALA A 132 -11.60 -1.97 11.28
C ALA A 132 -11.60 -1.26 9.90
N GLY A 133 -10.96 -1.82 8.87
CA GLY A 133 -10.95 -1.24 7.53
C GLY A 133 -9.78 -0.29 7.25
N LYS A 134 -8.74 -0.24 8.08
CA LYS A 134 -7.59 0.67 7.87
C LYS A 134 -6.92 0.47 6.49
N SER A 135 -6.57 -0.77 6.13
CA SER A 135 -5.99 -1.08 4.81
C SER A 135 -7.00 -0.89 3.67
N THR A 136 -8.31 -0.95 3.97
CA THR A 136 -9.36 -0.62 3.00
C THR A 136 -9.33 0.87 2.64
N ILE A 137 -9.02 1.76 3.60
CA ILE A 137 -8.82 3.18 3.33
C ILE A 137 -7.70 3.39 2.31
N PHE A 138 -6.57 2.67 2.43
CA PHE A 138 -5.48 2.74 1.45
C PHE A 138 -5.93 2.26 0.07
N LYS A 139 -6.70 1.18 0.00
CA LYS A 139 -7.25 0.68 -1.27
C LYS A 139 -8.19 1.69 -1.95
N LEU A 140 -9.00 2.41 -1.18
CA LEU A 140 -9.84 3.50 -1.68
C LEU A 140 -9.01 4.71 -2.13
N LEU A 141 -7.96 5.09 -1.38
CA LEU A 141 -7.03 6.14 -1.78
C LEU A 141 -6.31 5.81 -3.08
N LEU A 142 -5.87 4.56 -3.24
CA LEU A 142 -5.22 4.10 -4.47
C LEU A 142 -6.19 3.95 -5.66
N GLY A 143 -7.50 4.16 -5.44
CA GLY A 143 -8.54 4.00 -6.46
C GLY A 143 -8.69 2.55 -6.93
N LEU A 144 -8.34 1.57 -6.07
CA LEU A 144 -8.54 0.14 -6.34
C LEU A 144 -9.99 -0.29 -6.13
N TYR A 145 -10.74 0.49 -5.37
CA TYR A 145 -12.17 0.31 -5.11
C TYR A 145 -12.87 1.66 -5.10
N THR A 146 -14.14 1.66 -5.48
CA THR A 146 -15.03 2.81 -5.41
C THR A 146 -15.94 2.68 -4.19
N PRO A 147 -16.18 3.73 -3.40
CA PRO A 147 -17.12 3.67 -2.29
C PRO A 147 -18.56 3.44 -2.76
N LYS A 148 -19.40 2.80 -1.92
CA LYS A 148 -20.85 2.65 -2.19
C LYS A 148 -21.56 4.00 -2.10
N GLU A 149 -21.18 4.82 -1.12
CA GLU A 149 -21.71 6.16 -0.89
C GLU A 149 -20.57 7.11 -0.48
N GLY A 150 -20.79 8.40 -0.69
CA GLY A 150 -19.79 9.42 -0.39
C GLY A 150 -18.73 9.59 -1.48
N LYS A 151 -17.65 10.29 -1.16
CA LYS A 151 -16.57 10.60 -2.12
C LYS A 151 -15.20 10.57 -1.44
N VAL A 152 -14.20 10.03 -2.15
CA VAL A 152 -12.79 10.11 -1.79
C VAL A 152 -12.10 11.02 -2.78
N MET A 153 -11.56 12.14 -2.30
CA MET A 153 -10.88 13.15 -3.12
C MET A 153 -9.41 13.23 -2.74
N ILE A 154 -8.53 13.37 -3.72
CA ILE A 154 -7.09 13.52 -3.54
C ILE A 154 -6.58 14.58 -4.50
N ASP A 155 -5.91 15.60 -3.96
CA ASP A 155 -5.41 16.74 -4.74
C ASP A 155 -6.51 17.37 -5.64
N GLY A 156 -7.74 17.44 -5.12
CA GLY A 156 -8.91 17.97 -5.83
C GLY A 156 -9.56 17.06 -6.86
N LYS A 157 -9.06 15.81 -7.06
CA LYS A 157 -9.62 14.82 -7.99
C LYS A 157 -10.24 13.64 -7.24
N ALA A 158 -11.26 13.01 -7.82
CA ALA A 158 -11.77 11.74 -7.27
C ALA A 158 -10.71 10.64 -7.40
N ALA A 159 -10.55 9.81 -6.35
CA ALA A 159 -9.48 8.81 -6.28
C ALA A 159 -9.52 7.79 -7.42
N ASP A 160 -10.71 7.40 -7.87
CA ASP A 160 -10.96 6.48 -8.98
C ASP A 160 -10.77 7.11 -10.37
N ALA A 161 -10.70 8.45 -10.44
CA ALA A 161 -10.46 9.19 -11.69
C ALA A 161 -8.96 9.55 -11.90
N ILE A 162 -8.08 9.21 -10.95
CA ILE A 162 -6.64 9.46 -11.06
C ILE A 162 -6.02 8.39 -11.96
N THR A 163 -5.36 8.81 -13.03
CA THR A 163 -4.68 7.89 -13.96
C THR A 163 -3.44 7.24 -13.34
N ASP A 164 -2.99 6.09 -13.86
CA ASP A 164 -1.84 5.37 -13.33
C ASP A 164 -0.54 6.18 -13.40
N SER A 165 -0.39 7.02 -14.44
CA SER A 165 0.75 7.93 -14.55
C SER A 165 0.75 9.04 -13.50
N GLU A 166 -0.44 9.54 -13.13
CA GLU A 166 -0.61 10.51 -12.05
C GLU A 166 -0.39 9.86 -10.68
N LYS A 167 -0.87 8.62 -10.49
CA LYS A 167 -0.70 7.86 -9.24
C LYS A 167 0.77 7.72 -8.87
N ARG A 168 1.68 7.47 -9.83
CA ARG A 168 3.12 7.37 -9.58
C ARG A 168 3.75 8.61 -8.99
N LYS A 169 3.31 9.79 -9.43
CA LYS A 169 3.78 11.09 -8.93
C LYS A 169 3.10 11.50 -7.61
N LEU A 170 1.91 10.95 -7.37
CA LEU A 170 1.09 11.31 -6.22
C LEU A 170 1.39 10.43 -5.02
N PHE A 171 1.56 9.11 -5.21
CA PHE A 171 1.68 8.13 -4.15
C PHE A 171 3.06 7.48 -4.07
N GLY A 172 3.60 7.38 -2.85
CA GLY A 172 4.59 6.39 -2.48
C GLY A 172 3.96 5.43 -1.48
N TYR A 173 3.91 4.15 -1.81
CA TYR A 173 3.31 3.14 -0.97
C TYR A 173 4.36 2.17 -0.44
N VAL A 174 4.45 2.04 0.87
CA VAL A 174 5.31 1.08 1.56
C VAL A 174 4.41 0.03 2.19
N GLU A 175 4.47 -1.17 1.65
CA GLU A 175 3.66 -2.32 2.10
C GLU A 175 4.30 -3.01 3.30
N GLN A 176 3.48 -3.73 4.07
CA GLN A 176 3.95 -4.57 5.18
C GLN A 176 4.97 -5.63 4.72
N SER A 177 4.77 -6.20 3.55
CA SER A 177 5.66 -7.21 2.95
C SER A 177 6.23 -6.70 1.63
N PHE A 178 7.53 -6.85 1.45
CA PHE A 178 8.17 -6.49 0.19
C PHE A 178 7.81 -7.49 -0.92
N HIS A 179 7.29 -6.99 -2.03
CA HIS A 179 7.05 -7.78 -3.24
C HIS A 179 8.16 -7.53 -4.25
N MET A 180 8.98 -8.57 -4.47
CA MET A 180 10.07 -8.53 -5.43
C MET A 180 9.51 -8.66 -6.86
N VAL A 181 9.95 -7.77 -7.76
CA VAL A 181 9.72 -7.91 -9.20
C VAL A 181 10.93 -8.60 -9.85
N PRO A 182 10.81 -9.27 -11.01
CA PRO A 182 11.97 -9.76 -11.75
C PRO A 182 12.94 -8.61 -12.06
N GLY A 183 14.27 -8.87 -12.12
CA GLY A 183 15.24 -7.88 -12.54
C GLY A 183 16.28 -7.51 -11.48
N THR A 184 16.90 -6.35 -11.66
CA THR A 184 18.02 -5.84 -10.87
C THR A 184 17.56 -5.04 -9.63
N VAL A 185 18.49 -4.65 -8.77
CA VAL A 185 18.22 -3.72 -7.66
C VAL A 185 17.63 -2.41 -8.16
N LYS A 186 18.15 -1.89 -9.29
CA LYS A 186 17.59 -0.72 -9.97
C LYS A 186 16.12 -0.95 -10.32
N ASP A 187 15.78 -2.10 -10.91
CA ASP A 187 14.42 -2.43 -11.32
C ASP A 187 13.47 -2.55 -10.11
N GLN A 188 13.98 -3.02 -8.95
CA GLN A 188 13.19 -3.03 -7.72
C GLN A 188 12.79 -1.62 -7.28
N ILE A 189 13.65 -0.62 -7.48
CA ILE A 189 13.41 0.77 -7.05
C ILE A 189 12.54 1.49 -8.09
N THR A 190 12.87 1.37 -9.37
CA THR A 190 12.21 2.12 -10.45
C THR A 190 10.87 1.52 -10.88
N LEU A 191 10.64 0.20 -10.65
CA LEU A 191 9.54 -0.56 -11.23
C LEU A 191 9.47 -0.38 -12.76
N TYR A 192 10.64 -0.37 -13.41
CA TYR A 192 10.83 -0.18 -14.86
C TYR A 192 10.36 1.18 -15.40
N ASP A 193 10.22 2.19 -14.54
CA ASP A 193 9.90 3.54 -14.98
C ASP A 193 11.14 4.20 -15.59
N GLU A 194 11.15 4.39 -16.91
CA GLU A 194 12.24 4.98 -17.67
C GLU A 194 12.45 6.48 -17.37
N MET A 195 11.45 7.13 -16.76
CA MET A 195 11.57 8.54 -16.35
C MET A 195 12.40 8.74 -15.08
N ILE A 196 12.64 7.66 -14.32
CA ILE A 196 13.44 7.69 -13.10
C ILE A 196 14.91 7.53 -13.46
N THR A 197 15.71 8.54 -13.17
CA THR A 197 17.13 8.54 -13.47
C THR A 197 17.94 7.73 -12.46
N MET A 198 19.18 7.36 -12.81
CA MET A 198 20.10 6.72 -11.85
C MET A 198 20.47 7.63 -10.68
N GLU A 199 20.41 8.94 -10.86
CA GLU A 199 20.61 9.89 -9.78
C GLU A 199 19.46 9.83 -8.76
N ASP A 200 18.20 9.80 -9.23
CA ASP A 200 17.03 9.61 -8.36
C ASP A 200 17.10 8.27 -7.62
N VAL A 201 17.54 7.20 -8.27
CA VAL A 201 17.72 5.87 -7.66
C VAL A 201 18.75 5.92 -6.52
N ARG A 202 19.90 6.59 -6.74
CA ARG A 202 20.94 6.73 -5.72
C ARG A 202 20.46 7.58 -4.55
N GLU A 203 19.85 8.74 -4.84
CA GLU A 203 19.26 9.60 -3.81
C GLU A 203 18.23 8.84 -2.94
N ALA A 204 17.34 8.06 -3.57
CA ALA A 204 16.34 7.26 -2.86
C ALA A 204 16.99 6.18 -1.98
N ALA A 205 18.04 5.51 -2.48
CA ALA A 205 18.78 4.50 -1.73
C ALA A 205 19.55 5.11 -0.54
N GLU A 206 20.15 6.29 -0.71
CA GLU A 206 20.83 7.02 0.37
C GLU A 206 19.86 7.46 1.46
N VAL A 207 18.73 8.07 1.08
CA VAL A 207 17.70 8.51 2.03
C VAL A 207 17.11 7.31 2.77
N ALA A 208 16.92 6.17 2.10
CA ALA A 208 16.48 4.93 2.74
C ALA A 208 17.57 4.28 3.62
N GLY A 209 18.86 4.65 3.45
CA GLY A 209 19.96 4.06 4.19
C GLY A 209 20.43 2.72 3.61
N LEU A 210 20.19 2.49 2.31
CA LEU A 210 20.51 1.23 1.64
C LEU A 210 21.77 1.33 0.76
N TYR A 211 22.31 2.53 0.56
CA TYR A 211 23.44 2.77 -0.34
C TYR A 211 24.64 1.86 -0.06
N GLU A 212 25.08 1.73 1.19
CA GLU A 212 26.22 0.87 1.54
C GLU A 212 25.95 -0.60 1.22
N ALA A 213 24.76 -1.11 1.55
CA ALA A 213 24.41 -2.50 1.27
C ALA A 213 24.43 -2.78 -0.25
N ILE A 214 23.95 -1.84 -1.06
CA ILE A 214 24.00 -1.97 -2.53
C ILE A 214 25.44 -1.87 -3.06
N SER A 215 26.26 -0.97 -2.52
CA SER A 215 27.64 -0.77 -2.95
C SER A 215 28.54 -1.99 -2.69
N HIS A 216 28.20 -2.83 -1.73
CA HIS A 216 28.91 -4.08 -1.45
C HIS A 216 28.48 -5.25 -2.36
N LEU A 217 27.44 -5.11 -3.17
CA LEU A 217 27.07 -6.12 -4.15
C LEU A 217 28.03 -6.08 -5.34
N GLU A 218 28.34 -7.25 -5.92
CA GLU A 218 29.33 -7.41 -7.01
C GLU A 218 29.06 -6.47 -8.19
N LYS A 219 27.78 -6.26 -8.54
CA LYS A 219 27.35 -5.38 -9.64
C LYS A 219 26.56 -4.16 -9.18
N GLY A 220 26.57 -3.87 -7.86
CA GLY A 220 25.84 -2.74 -7.30
C GLY A 220 24.35 -2.76 -7.68
N TYR A 221 23.88 -1.67 -8.28
CA TYR A 221 22.48 -1.51 -8.72
C TYR A 221 22.08 -2.46 -9.87
N ASP A 222 23.05 -2.97 -10.65
CA ASP A 222 22.80 -3.92 -11.74
C ASP A 222 22.81 -5.39 -11.27
N THR A 223 22.93 -5.63 -9.96
CA THR A 223 22.83 -6.96 -9.37
C THR A 223 21.42 -7.48 -9.53
N VAL A 224 21.27 -8.67 -10.12
CA VAL A 224 19.95 -9.34 -10.23
C VAL A 224 19.47 -9.74 -8.86
N CYS A 225 18.24 -9.34 -8.52
CA CYS A 225 17.63 -9.62 -7.23
C CYS A 225 17.20 -11.09 -7.10
N THR A 226 17.66 -11.71 -6.01
CA THR A 226 17.24 -13.03 -5.55
C THR A 226 16.93 -12.95 -4.06
N GLN A 227 16.19 -13.93 -3.52
CA GLN A 227 15.75 -13.90 -2.10
C GLN A 227 16.88 -13.78 -1.06
N GLY A 228 18.11 -14.15 -1.40
CA GLY A 228 19.25 -14.19 -0.47
C GLY A 228 20.17 -12.98 -0.49
N ILE A 229 19.97 -12.00 -1.37
CA ILE A 229 20.92 -10.87 -1.49
C ILE A 229 20.78 -9.80 -0.42
N PHE A 230 19.61 -9.69 0.20
CA PHE A 230 19.31 -8.73 1.26
C PHE A 230 18.72 -9.42 2.48
N SER A 231 18.98 -8.86 3.67
CA SER A 231 18.28 -9.21 4.89
C SER A 231 16.83 -8.71 4.86
N GLN A 232 15.97 -9.20 5.76
CA GLN A 232 14.59 -8.75 5.85
C GLN A 232 14.49 -7.22 6.05
N GLY A 233 15.35 -6.65 6.88
CA GLY A 233 15.40 -5.20 7.07
C GLY A 233 15.84 -4.44 5.82
N GLN A 234 16.83 -4.97 5.09
CA GLN A 234 17.27 -4.36 3.84
C GLN A 234 16.20 -4.40 2.75
N TRP A 235 15.39 -5.48 2.68
CA TRP A 235 14.20 -5.52 1.82
C TRP A 235 13.19 -4.44 2.20
N GLN A 236 13.03 -4.17 3.50
CA GLN A 236 12.13 -3.11 3.96
C GLN A 236 12.67 -1.72 3.59
N LEU A 237 13.99 -1.49 3.74
CA LEU A 237 14.63 -0.26 3.28
C LEU A 237 14.50 -0.08 1.75
N LEU A 238 14.57 -1.18 0.98
CA LEU A 238 14.36 -1.14 -0.46
C LEU A 238 12.91 -0.77 -0.83
N SER A 239 11.91 -1.25 -0.06
CA SER A 239 10.52 -0.83 -0.19
C SER A 239 10.36 0.68 0.03
N ILE A 240 11.07 1.23 1.03
CA ILE A 240 11.08 2.67 1.32
C ILE A 240 11.73 3.44 0.17
N ALA A 241 12.87 2.98 -0.37
CA ALA A 241 13.52 3.60 -1.53
C ALA A 241 12.59 3.62 -2.75
N ARG A 242 11.92 2.49 -3.04
CA ARG A 242 10.91 2.37 -4.10
C ARG A 242 9.78 3.38 -3.95
N ALA A 243 9.26 3.55 -2.74
CA ALA A 243 8.18 4.49 -2.46
C ALA A 243 8.61 5.95 -2.57
N ALA A 244 9.90 6.24 -2.33
CA ALA A 244 10.43 7.60 -2.28
C ALA A 244 10.97 8.12 -3.61
N VAL A 245 11.38 7.22 -4.53
CA VAL A 245 12.15 7.55 -5.74
C VAL A 245 11.43 8.53 -6.67
N ALA A 246 10.12 8.40 -6.82
CA ALA A 246 9.30 9.31 -7.63
C ALA A 246 8.97 10.65 -6.93
N LYS A 247 9.53 10.90 -5.74
CA LYS A 247 9.30 12.11 -4.92
C LYS A 247 7.81 12.42 -4.73
N PRO A 248 6.99 11.45 -4.27
CA PRO A 248 5.54 11.56 -4.23
C PRO A 248 5.08 12.63 -3.24
N LYS A 249 3.87 13.19 -3.47
CA LYS A 249 3.23 14.15 -2.57
C LYS A 249 2.68 13.48 -1.30
N LEU A 250 2.25 12.22 -1.40
CA LEU A 250 1.60 11.45 -0.33
C LEU A 250 2.30 10.10 -0.14
N LEU A 251 2.78 9.85 1.07
CA LEU A 251 3.31 8.55 1.49
C LEU A 251 2.24 7.79 2.25
N LEU A 252 1.99 6.56 1.82
CA LEU A 252 1.13 5.58 2.49
C LEU A 252 2.01 4.50 3.12
N LEU A 253 1.93 4.32 4.44
CA LEU A 253 2.81 3.43 5.20
C LEU A 253 1.97 2.36 5.91
N ASP A 254 2.05 1.08 5.48
CA ASP A 254 1.23 -0.01 6.01
C ASP A 254 2.04 -0.94 6.92
N GLU A 255 1.88 -0.81 8.23
CA GLU A 255 2.44 -1.69 9.29
C GLU A 255 3.91 -2.12 9.11
N ILE A 256 4.79 -1.22 8.69
CA ILE A 256 6.13 -1.47 8.16
C ILE A 256 7.08 -2.16 9.17
N THR A 257 6.87 -1.98 10.47
CA THR A 257 7.79 -2.47 11.51
C THR A 257 7.35 -3.80 12.13
N ALA A 258 6.38 -4.48 11.55
CA ALA A 258 5.93 -5.78 12.04
C ALA A 258 7.04 -6.83 11.84
N ASN A 259 7.30 -7.63 12.88
CA ASN A 259 8.23 -8.76 12.85
C ASN A 259 9.72 -8.42 12.63
N LEU A 260 10.15 -7.18 12.88
CA LEU A 260 11.56 -6.79 12.86
C LEU A 260 12.16 -6.89 14.26
N ASP A 261 13.45 -7.25 14.34
CA ASP A 261 14.22 -7.10 15.57
C ASP A 261 14.44 -5.62 15.91
N ALA A 262 14.77 -5.33 17.17
CA ALA A 262 14.84 -3.96 17.68
C ALA A 262 15.86 -3.07 16.95
N GLN A 263 17.00 -3.63 16.49
CA GLN A 263 18.02 -2.86 15.76
C GLN A 263 17.53 -2.52 14.35
N THR A 264 17.02 -3.51 13.64
CA THR A 264 16.45 -3.36 12.30
C THR A 264 15.23 -2.42 12.31
N GLU A 265 14.34 -2.55 13.32
CA GLU A 265 13.22 -1.62 13.50
C GLU A 265 13.69 -0.17 13.61
N LYS A 266 14.73 0.09 14.40
CA LYS A 266 15.31 1.43 14.55
C LYS A 266 15.83 2.00 13.22
N GLU A 267 16.52 1.21 12.42
CA GLU A 267 17.05 1.61 11.12
C GLU A 267 15.91 1.95 10.14
N VAL A 268 14.89 1.10 10.08
CA VAL A 268 13.69 1.32 9.25
C VAL A 268 12.93 2.58 9.68
N LEU A 269 12.73 2.79 11.00
CA LEU A 269 12.08 4.01 11.51
C LEU A 269 12.87 5.27 11.18
N GLN A 270 14.21 5.22 11.24
CA GLN A 270 15.05 6.34 10.83
C GLN A 270 14.92 6.64 9.32
N ALA A 271 14.89 5.62 8.48
CA ALA A 271 14.67 5.75 7.05
C ALA A 271 13.30 6.38 6.75
N LEU A 272 12.25 5.89 7.40
CA LEU A 272 10.90 6.46 7.29
C LEU A 272 10.86 7.92 7.71
N LYS A 273 11.51 8.29 8.81
CA LYS A 273 11.59 9.68 9.26
C LYS A 273 12.25 10.58 8.21
N ARG A 274 13.37 10.14 7.60
CA ARG A 274 14.05 10.90 6.53
C ARG A 274 13.15 11.09 5.32
N VAL A 275 12.50 10.01 4.85
CA VAL A 275 11.64 10.04 3.67
C VAL A 275 10.36 10.84 3.92
N SER A 276 9.84 10.86 5.14
CA SER A 276 8.61 11.57 5.52
C SER A 276 8.80 13.07 5.73
N THR A 277 10.04 13.55 5.84
CA THR A 277 10.34 14.97 6.10
C THR A 277 9.81 15.85 4.97
N GLY A 278 8.94 16.81 5.32
CA GLY A 278 8.35 17.77 4.36
C GLY A 278 7.24 17.16 3.47
N ARG A 279 6.82 15.93 3.69
CA ARG A 279 5.78 15.25 2.90
C ARG A 279 4.52 14.98 3.72
N THR A 280 3.41 14.81 3.02
CA THR A 280 2.19 14.30 3.63
C THR A 280 2.31 12.80 3.84
N VAL A 281 1.93 12.32 5.01
CA VAL A 281 2.06 10.90 5.38
C VAL A 281 0.75 10.40 5.99
N ILE A 282 0.26 9.28 5.53
CA ILE A 282 -0.79 8.51 6.19
C ILE A 282 -0.21 7.14 6.53
N SER A 283 -0.14 6.84 7.82
CA SER A 283 0.40 5.57 8.31
C SER A 283 -0.68 4.72 8.97
N ILE A 284 -0.57 3.40 8.83
CA ILE A 284 -1.30 2.41 9.62
C ILE A 284 -0.30 1.85 10.63
N SER A 285 -0.59 1.96 11.92
CA SER A 285 0.25 1.40 12.96
C SER A 285 -0.60 0.86 14.10
N HIS A 286 -0.24 -0.32 14.60
CA HIS A 286 -0.76 -0.86 15.84
C HIS A 286 -0.01 -0.33 17.06
N ARG A 287 1.22 0.17 16.88
CA ARG A 287 2.02 0.80 17.93
C ARG A 287 1.80 2.31 17.85
N VAL A 288 1.00 2.83 18.75
CA VAL A 288 0.78 4.27 18.91
C VAL A 288 2.04 4.87 19.54
N ASN A 289 3.07 5.09 18.74
CA ASN A 289 4.13 5.99 19.14
C ASN A 289 3.60 7.40 18.87
N ALA A 290 3.19 8.08 19.94
CA ALA A 290 2.55 9.40 19.94
C ALA A 290 3.42 10.55 19.37
N GLU A 291 4.55 10.23 18.73
CA GLU A 291 5.52 11.22 18.25
C GLU A 291 5.30 11.68 16.79
N THR A 292 4.40 11.06 16.05
CA THR A 292 4.27 11.35 14.61
C THR A 292 2.82 11.65 14.22
N GLY A 293 2.42 12.91 14.42
CA GLY A 293 1.26 13.47 13.76
C GLY A 293 -0.10 13.24 14.46
N ARG A 294 -1.17 13.59 13.74
CA ARG A 294 -2.56 13.49 14.21
C ARG A 294 -3.07 12.05 14.12
N LEU A 295 -3.79 11.60 15.16
CA LEU A 295 -4.42 10.29 15.21
C LEU A 295 -5.85 10.36 14.67
N ILE A 296 -6.19 9.48 13.72
CA ILE A 296 -7.57 9.25 13.25
C ILE A 296 -7.99 7.85 13.69
N LYS A 297 -9.05 7.77 14.48
CA LYS A 297 -9.63 6.49 14.92
C LYS A 297 -10.60 5.98 13.85
N ILE A 298 -10.46 4.70 13.49
CA ILE A 298 -11.31 3.99 12.54
C ILE A 298 -12.07 2.88 13.31
N GLY A 299 -13.39 2.89 13.23
CA GLY A 299 -14.27 1.90 13.88
C GLY A 299 -14.67 2.27 15.29
#